data_fa1e7405e0755298b9d2a5f267ad86f8
#
_entry.id   fa1e7405e0755298b9d2a5f267ad86f8
#
_cell.length_a   1.000
_cell.length_b   1.000
_cell.length_c   1.000
_cell.angle_alpha   90.00
_cell.angle_beta   90.00
_cell.angle_gamma   90.00
#
_symmetry.space_group_name_H-M   'P 1'
#
loop_
_entity.id
_entity.type
_entity.pdbx_description
1 polymer ?
#
loop_
_entity_poly.entity_id
_entity_poly.type
_entity_poly.pdbx_seq_one_letter_code
_entity_poly.pdbx_strand_id
1 'polypeptide(L)'
;MRITFCCPHLRIAGGVRAILTYADRLARRGHTVTVVVPAKRALAAWWRNLKKVGPAWIPDFRASVVWVREWSAAEMPEGDALVATAWQSARAVAAAPASCGRKFYLIQHYESLYHGKPEVVDETYRLPLRKIVISTWLREIMRERFGAEAEVLVTPVDPALFSRVDAPTEDKLVRVLMLHHEYAWKGVADGLEAVGRVKARHPEVRLVGFGVRRPRPPLPYDEFYENLPQTRLAWLYSRCPIYL
;
A
#
# COMPACT_ATOMS: atom_id res chain seq x y z
N MET A 1 -8.41 -14.58 17.48
CA MET A 1 -7.24 -15.16 16.80
C MET A 1 -6.04 -14.26 17.02
N ARG A 2 -4.85 -14.86 17.07
CA ARG A 2 -3.55 -14.15 17.05
C ARG A 2 -3.05 -14.09 15.60
N ILE A 3 -2.98 -12.89 15.02
CA ILE A 3 -2.65 -12.67 13.60
C ILE A 3 -1.41 -11.78 13.50
N THR A 4 -0.42 -12.19 12.73
CA THR A 4 0.81 -11.42 12.51
C THR A 4 0.96 -11.02 11.06
N PHE A 5 1.19 -9.73 10.80
CA PHE A 5 1.53 -9.18 9.48
C PHE A 5 3.00 -8.76 9.44
N CYS A 6 3.74 -9.20 8.43
CA CYS A 6 5.09 -8.71 8.17
C CYS A 6 4.99 -7.46 7.26
N CYS A 7 5.17 -6.26 7.83
CA CYS A 7 5.04 -5.00 7.09
C CYS A 7 6.44 -4.41 6.79
N PRO A 8 6.75 -3.99 5.54
CA PRO A 8 8.10 -3.55 5.18
C PRO A 8 8.55 -2.25 5.85
N HIS A 9 7.62 -1.38 6.17
CA HIS A 9 7.87 -0.13 6.87
C HIS A 9 6.56 0.51 7.32
N LEU A 10 6.61 1.58 8.13
CA LEU A 10 5.42 2.33 8.57
C LEU A 10 5.22 3.67 7.85
N ARG A 11 6.00 3.96 6.79
CA ARG A 11 5.81 5.19 5.99
C ARG A 11 4.55 5.08 5.13
N ILE A 12 3.94 6.22 4.80
CA ILE A 12 2.76 6.27 3.93
C ILE A 12 3.12 5.73 2.54
N ALA A 13 2.43 4.66 2.16
CA ALA A 13 2.45 4.05 0.83
C ALA A 13 1.17 3.23 0.68
N GLY A 14 0.63 3.09 -0.54
CA GLY A 14 -0.66 2.43 -0.77
C GLY A 14 -0.74 1.03 -0.18
N GLY A 15 0.24 0.17 -0.47
CA GLY A 15 0.29 -1.20 0.05
C GLY A 15 0.45 -1.26 1.57
N VAL A 16 1.31 -0.41 2.16
CA VAL A 16 1.47 -0.32 3.62
C VAL A 16 0.18 0.13 4.29
N ARG A 17 -0.52 1.09 3.67
CA ARG A 17 -1.82 1.55 4.17
C ARG A 17 -2.84 0.42 4.23
N ALA A 18 -2.95 -0.38 3.18
CA ALA A 18 -3.85 -1.53 3.16
C ALA A 18 -3.52 -2.51 4.29
N ILE A 19 -2.24 -2.88 4.46
CA ILE A 19 -1.78 -3.78 5.52
C ILE A 19 -2.15 -3.25 6.90
N LEU A 20 -1.82 -1.99 7.19
CA LEU A 20 -2.08 -1.39 8.50
C LEU A 20 -3.58 -1.19 8.75
N THR A 21 -4.36 -0.90 7.71
CA THR A 21 -5.83 -0.84 7.82
C THR A 21 -6.41 -2.21 8.16
N TYR A 22 -5.97 -3.28 7.51
CA TYR A 22 -6.39 -4.65 7.87
C TYR A 22 -6.00 -4.97 9.31
N ALA A 23 -4.78 -4.67 9.71
CA ALA A 23 -4.30 -4.91 11.07
C ALA A 23 -5.15 -4.18 12.12
N ASP A 24 -5.41 -2.89 11.93
CA ASP A 24 -6.23 -2.08 12.83
C ASP A 24 -7.68 -2.58 12.90
N ARG A 25 -8.30 -2.83 11.74
CA ARG A 25 -9.70 -3.28 11.68
C ARG A 25 -9.89 -4.68 12.29
N LEU A 26 -8.94 -5.59 12.13
CA LEU A 26 -8.97 -6.90 12.78
C LEU A 26 -8.77 -6.77 14.31
N ALA A 27 -7.87 -5.89 14.77
CA ALA A 27 -7.70 -5.61 16.19
C ALA A 27 -8.98 -5.03 16.81
N ARG A 28 -9.65 -4.11 16.13
CA ARG A 28 -10.96 -3.56 16.56
C ARG A 28 -12.08 -4.60 16.59
N ARG A 29 -11.95 -5.70 15.86
CA ARG A 29 -12.87 -6.84 15.90
C ARG A 29 -12.53 -7.88 16.98
N GLY A 30 -11.60 -7.56 17.89
CA GLY A 30 -11.25 -8.40 19.03
C GLY A 30 -10.17 -9.46 18.72
N HIS A 31 -9.47 -9.38 17.60
CA HIS A 31 -8.30 -10.22 17.36
C HIS A 31 -7.04 -9.61 17.98
N THR A 32 -6.11 -10.45 18.44
CA THR A 32 -4.77 -10.02 18.83
C THR A 32 -3.92 -9.88 17.58
N VAL A 33 -3.64 -8.65 17.15
CA VAL A 33 -2.93 -8.40 15.90
C VAL A 33 -1.57 -7.78 16.15
N THR A 34 -0.55 -8.34 15.53
CA THR A 34 0.84 -7.87 15.59
C THR A 34 1.32 -7.50 14.19
N VAL A 35 1.98 -6.36 14.07
CA VAL A 35 2.66 -5.93 12.84
C VAL A 35 4.16 -5.97 13.09
N VAL A 36 4.88 -6.89 12.42
CA VAL A 36 6.34 -7.06 12.53
C VAL A 36 7.02 -6.22 11.46
N VAL A 37 7.92 -5.32 11.88
CA VAL A 37 8.58 -4.33 11.00
C VAL A 37 10.10 -4.40 11.12
N PRO A 38 10.87 -4.49 10.02
CA PRO A 38 12.32 -4.55 10.08
C PRO A 38 12.92 -3.16 10.33
N ALA A 39 13.84 -3.07 11.30
CA ALA A 39 14.54 -1.84 11.66
C ALA A 39 15.95 -1.76 11.07
N LYS A 40 16.44 -2.83 10.45
CA LYS A 40 17.80 -3.00 9.88
C LYS A 40 18.95 -3.03 10.90
N ARG A 41 18.74 -2.56 12.12
CA ARG A 41 19.73 -2.55 13.23
C ARG A 41 19.06 -2.98 14.52
N ALA A 42 19.70 -3.87 15.30
CA ALA A 42 19.14 -4.39 16.55
C ALA A 42 18.87 -3.28 17.56
N LEU A 43 19.80 -2.35 17.74
CA LEU A 43 19.64 -1.22 18.66
C LEU A 43 18.46 -0.33 18.26
N ALA A 44 18.25 -0.11 16.95
CA ALA A 44 17.10 0.66 16.47
C ALA A 44 15.79 -0.08 16.71
N ALA A 45 15.74 -1.41 16.56
CA ALA A 45 14.58 -2.23 16.88
C ALA A 45 14.25 -2.13 18.37
N TRP A 46 15.25 -2.32 19.24
CA TRP A 46 15.10 -2.20 20.69
C TRP A 46 14.53 -0.84 21.11
N TRP A 47 15.13 0.27 20.62
CA TRP A 47 14.66 1.62 20.90
C TRP A 47 13.21 1.88 20.45
N ARG A 48 12.85 1.39 19.28
CA ARG A 48 11.49 1.55 18.74
C ARG A 48 10.47 0.75 19.52
N ASN A 49 10.84 -0.47 19.96
CA ASN A 49 9.97 -1.27 20.81
C ASN A 49 9.79 -0.61 22.18
N LEU A 50 10.86 -0.12 22.79
CA LEU A 50 10.80 0.58 24.08
C LEU A 50 9.90 1.83 24.01
N LYS A 51 9.97 2.59 22.91
CA LYS A 51 9.14 3.78 22.68
C LYS A 51 7.79 3.46 22.09
N LYS A 52 7.44 2.18 21.87
CA LYS A 52 6.20 1.74 21.22
C LYS A 52 5.91 2.50 19.91
N VAL A 53 6.91 2.65 19.05
CA VAL A 53 6.80 3.41 17.80
C VAL A 53 5.84 2.71 16.85
N GLY A 54 4.71 3.34 16.57
CA GLY A 54 3.67 2.92 15.63
C GLY A 54 3.54 3.84 14.42
N PRO A 55 2.52 3.63 13.58
CA PRO A 55 2.24 4.48 12.42
C PRO A 55 1.63 5.81 12.83
N ALA A 56 2.45 6.87 12.91
CA ALA A 56 2.05 8.20 13.39
C ALA A 56 0.89 8.84 12.58
N TRP A 57 0.63 8.35 11.37
CA TRP A 57 -0.44 8.85 10.48
C TRP A 57 -1.77 8.09 10.61
N ILE A 58 -1.84 7.08 11.49
CA ILE A 58 -3.09 6.38 11.85
C ILE A 58 -3.39 6.71 13.33
N PRO A 59 -4.33 7.61 13.61
CA PRO A 59 -4.77 7.87 14.97
C PRO A 59 -5.34 6.59 15.61
N ASP A 60 -5.10 6.39 16.90
CA ASP A 60 -5.66 5.27 17.70
C ASP A 60 -5.44 3.89 17.07
N PHE A 61 -4.27 3.66 16.47
CA PHE A 61 -3.90 2.36 15.90
C PHE A 61 -3.95 1.27 16.97
N ARG A 62 -4.76 0.23 16.77
CA ARG A 62 -5.08 -0.80 17.79
C ARG A 62 -4.20 -2.03 17.71
N ALA A 63 -3.59 -2.32 16.56
CA ALA A 63 -2.67 -3.45 16.48
C ALA A 63 -1.32 -3.12 17.15
N SER A 64 -0.67 -4.13 17.70
CA SER A 64 0.67 -3.98 18.26
C SER A 64 1.71 -3.91 17.15
N VAL A 65 2.74 -3.08 17.33
CA VAL A 65 3.89 -3.03 16.42
C VAL A 65 5.12 -3.59 17.12
N VAL A 66 5.76 -4.57 16.50
CA VAL A 66 7.01 -5.17 16.97
C VAL A 66 8.09 -4.89 15.94
N TRP A 67 9.16 -4.25 16.38
CA TRP A 67 10.31 -3.97 15.55
C TRP A 67 11.35 -5.08 15.73
N VAL A 68 11.78 -5.67 14.62
CA VAL A 68 12.81 -6.71 14.56
C VAL A 68 14.03 -6.17 13.82
N ARG A 69 15.19 -6.78 14.00
CA ARG A 69 16.37 -6.41 13.21
C ARG A 69 16.12 -6.67 11.73
N GLU A 70 15.66 -7.86 11.42
CA GLU A 70 15.33 -8.32 10.08
C GLU A 70 14.26 -9.42 10.17
N TRP A 71 13.57 -9.73 9.09
CA TRP A 71 12.68 -10.85 9.10
C TRP A 71 13.44 -12.17 9.07
N SER A 72 13.31 -12.94 10.12
CA SER A 72 13.82 -14.32 10.23
C SER A 72 12.74 -15.23 10.80
N ALA A 73 12.84 -16.52 10.52
CA ALA A 73 11.89 -17.51 11.04
C ALA A 73 11.82 -17.51 12.58
N ALA A 74 12.95 -17.25 13.24
CA ALA A 74 13.06 -17.25 14.70
C ALA A 74 12.42 -16.02 15.37
N GLU A 75 12.27 -14.91 14.64
CA GLU A 75 11.68 -13.67 15.19
C GLU A 75 10.18 -13.56 14.94
N MET A 76 9.55 -14.59 14.32
CA MET A 76 8.11 -14.58 14.06
C MET A 76 7.34 -14.97 15.33
N PRO A 77 6.36 -14.14 15.76
CA PRO A 77 5.55 -14.46 16.93
C PRO A 77 4.70 -15.72 16.70
N GLU A 78 4.49 -16.47 17.77
CA GLU A 78 3.50 -17.53 17.77
C GLU A 78 2.09 -17.00 17.55
N GLY A 79 1.27 -17.74 16.81
CA GLY A 79 -0.08 -17.28 16.48
C GLY A 79 -0.91 -18.29 15.71
N ASP A 80 -2.06 -17.82 15.24
CA ASP A 80 -2.98 -18.63 14.44
C ASP A 80 -2.80 -18.36 12.94
N ALA A 81 -2.28 -17.19 12.58
CA ALA A 81 -2.01 -16.79 11.19
C ALA A 81 -0.79 -15.85 11.09
N LEU A 82 0.08 -16.15 10.13
CA LEU A 82 1.26 -15.36 9.80
C LEU A 82 1.22 -14.96 8.33
N VAL A 83 1.29 -13.64 8.05
CA VAL A 83 1.05 -13.07 6.72
C VAL A 83 2.30 -12.34 6.23
N ALA A 84 2.93 -12.87 5.17
CA ALA A 84 3.90 -12.13 4.36
C ALA A 84 3.17 -11.07 3.53
N THR A 85 3.74 -9.88 3.39
CA THR A 85 3.11 -8.79 2.60
C THR A 85 4.04 -8.16 1.57
N ALA A 86 5.27 -8.66 1.48
CA ALA A 86 6.27 -8.30 0.50
C ALA A 86 7.18 -9.52 0.23
N TRP A 87 7.78 -9.58 -0.96
CA TRP A 87 8.65 -10.70 -1.35
C TRP A 87 9.78 -10.95 -0.35
N GLN A 88 10.34 -9.89 0.26
CA GLN A 88 11.41 -10.00 1.24
C GLN A 88 10.98 -10.75 2.52
N SER A 89 9.69 -10.67 2.90
CA SER A 89 9.16 -11.34 4.08
C SER A 89 8.73 -12.79 3.81
N ALA A 90 8.49 -13.13 2.54
CA ALA A 90 7.87 -14.41 2.17
C ALA A 90 8.72 -15.63 2.57
N ARG A 91 10.05 -15.56 2.41
CA ARG A 91 10.97 -16.67 2.80
C ARG A 91 10.98 -16.89 4.32
N ALA A 92 11.04 -15.80 5.10
CA ALA A 92 11.02 -15.89 6.56
C ALA A 92 9.68 -16.48 7.06
N VAL A 93 8.56 -16.06 6.47
CA VAL A 93 7.23 -16.60 6.77
C VAL A 93 7.13 -18.07 6.38
N ALA A 94 7.63 -18.47 5.22
CA ALA A 94 7.62 -19.87 4.79
C ALA A 94 8.43 -20.77 5.74
N ALA A 95 9.59 -20.29 6.19
CA ALA A 95 10.49 -21.03 7.09
C ALA A 95 10.08 -20.95 8.57
N ALA A 96 9.11 -20.11 8.95
CA ALA A 96 8.67 -19.98 10.34
C ALA A 96 8.11 -21.29 10.89
N PRO A 97 8.25 -21.59 12.20
CA PRO A 97 7.76 -22.83 12.81
C PRO A 97 6.23 -22.93 12.75
N ALA A 98 5.70 -24.13 12.95
CA ALA A 98 4.25 -24.40 12.93
C ALA A 98 3.50 -23.63 14.04
N SER A 99 4.17 -23.31 15.15
CA SER A 99 3.62 -22.49 16.25
C SER A 99 3.19 -21.08 15.83
N CYS A 100 3.69 -20.59 14.68
CA CYS A 100 3.23 -19.30 14.08
C CYS A 100 1.90 -19.42 13.33
N GLY A 101 1.31 -20.62 13.25
CA GLY A 101 0.00 -20.89 12.65
C GLY A 101 0.02 -21.01 11.12
N ARG A 102 -1.12 -20.75 10.49
CA ARG A 102 -1.27 -20.83 9.03
C ARG A 102 -0.50 -19.68 8.36
N LYS A 103 0.18 -20.00 7.28
CA LYS A 103 1.08 -19.09 6.58
C LYS A 103 0.44 -18.58 5.29
N PHE A 104 0.39 -17.27 5.15
CA PHE A 104 -0.21 -16.57 4.02
C PHE A 104 0.78 -15.65 3.33
N TYR A 105 0.53 -15.34 2.06
CA TYR A 105 1.21 -14.29 1.32
C TYR A 105 0.19 -13.35 0.68
N LEU A 106 0.06 -12.15 1.22
CA LEU A 106 -0.76 -11.08 0.66
C LEU A 106 0.06 -10.37 -0.43
N ILE A 107 -0.28 -10.65 -1.68
CA ILE A 107 0.39 -10.12 -2.88
C ILE A 107 -0.43 -8.94 -3.40
N GLN A 108 0.11 -7.74 -3.23
CA GLN A 108 -0.55 -6.50 -3.63
C GLN A 108 -0.06 -5.97 -4.98
N HIS A 109 0.97 -6.60 -5.53
CA HIS A 109 1.60 -6.19 -6.79
C HIS A 109 2.39 -7.35 -7.37
N TYR A 110 2.57 -7.38 -8.70
CA TYR A 110 3.55 -8.26 -9.31
C TYR A 110 4.92 -7.60 -9.17
N GLU A 111 5.57 -7.84 -8.04
CA GLU A 111 6.77 -7.11 -7.61
C GLU A 111 7.96 -7.32 -8.54
N SER A 112 8.02 -8.45 -9.25
CA SER A 112 9.07 -8.76 -10.24
C SER A 112 9.20 -7.72 -11.36
N LEU A 113 8.13 -6.96 -11.64
CA LEU A 113 8.17 -5.91 -12.67
C LEU A 113 8.98 -4.68 -12.24
N TYR A 114 9.13 -4.43 -10.93
CA TYR A 114 9.62 -3.13 -10.45
C TYR A 114 10.56 -3.22 -9.25
N HIS A 115 10.62 -4.38 -8.59
CA HIS A 115 11.35 -4.53 -7.33
C HIS A 115 12.24 -5.78 -7.33
N GLY A 116 13.49 -5.61 -6.96
CA GLY A 116 14.44 -6.71 -6.82
C GLY A 116 14.88 -7.31 -8.18
N LYS A 117 15.56 -8.45 -8.10
CA LYS A 117 15.86 -9.26 -9.29
C LYS A 117 14.65 -10.15 -9.57
N PRO A 118 14.09 -10.14 -10.78
CA PRO A 118 12.86 -10.88 -11.11
C PRO A 118 12.92 -12.35 -10.67
N GLU A 119 14.04 -13.02 -10.88
CA GLU A 119 14.20 -14.44 -10.54
C GLU A 119 14.03 -14.68 -9.02
N VAL A 120 14.62 -13.80 -8.21
CA VAL A 120 14.56 -13.90 -6.73
C VAL A 120 13.16 -13.62 -6.21
N VAL A 121 12.46 -12.68 -6.82
CA VAL A 121 11.07 -12.34 -6.47
C VAL A 121 10.13 -13.46 -6.90
N ASP A 122 10.26 -13.96 -8.14
CA ASP A 122 9.43 -15.01 -8.72
C ASP A 122 9.50 -16.32 -7.92
N GLU A 123 10.67 -16.66 -7.37
CA GLU A 123 10.80 -17.83 -6.47
C GLU A 123 9.90 -17.71 -5.24
N THR A 124 9.65 -16.51 -4.74
CA THR A 124 8.79 -16.33 -3.54
C THR A 124 7.33 -16.66 -3.82
N TYR A 125 6.88 -16.52 -5.07
CA TYR A 125 5.52 -16.89 -5.45
C TYR A 125 5.31 -18.42 -5.51
N ARG A 126 6.40 -19.21 -5.60
CA ARG A 126 6.35 -20.69 -5.54
C ARG A 126 6.41 -21.26 -4.14
N LEU A 127 6.68 -20.43 -3.12
CA LEU A 127 6.73 -20.89 -1.73
C LEU A 127 5.38 -21.48 -1.28
N PRO A 128 5.37 -22.47 -0.36
CA PRO A 128 4.16 -23.15 0.13
C PRO A 128 3.37 -22.26 1.10
N LEU A 129 2.96 -21.09 0.63
CA LEU A 129 2.14 -20.12 1.34
C LEU A 129 0.76 -20.05 0.67
N ARG A 130 -0.30 -19.89 1.45
CA ARG A 130 -1.62 -19.56 0.90
C ARG A 130 -1.61 -18.15 0.35
N LYS A 131 -1.85 -18.02 -0.96
CA LYS A 131 -1.78 -16.71 -1.63
C LYS A 131 -3.11 -15.99 -1.56
N ILE A 132 -3.03 -14.73 -1.19
CA ILE A 132 -4.14 -13.77 -1.26
C ILE A 132 -3.68 -12.66 -2.18
N VAL A 133 -4.45 -12.37 -3.23
CA VAL A 133 -4.14 -11.36 -4.24
C VAL A 133 -5.22 -10.29 -4.29
N ILE A 134 -4.88 -9.06 -4.68
CA ILE A 134 -5.84 -7.95 -4.68
C ILE A 134 -6.64 -7.79 -5.98
N SER A 135 -6.36 -8.61 -6.98
CA SER A 135 -7.05 -8.54 -8.29
C SER A 135 -7.10 -9.90 -9.00
N THR A 136 -8.05 -10.05 -9.92
CA THR A 136 -8.16 -11.21 -10.81
C THR A 136 -6.93 -11.35 -11.70
N TRP A 137 -6.38 -10.24 -12.19
CA TRP A 137 -5.14 -10.22 -12.96
C TRP A 137 -3.96 -10.87 -12.20
N LEU A 138 -3.77 -10.53 -10.92
CA LEU A 138 -2.73 -11.15 -10.10
C LEU A 138 -3.01 -12.65 -9.87
N ARG A 139 -4.27 -13.05 -9.72
CA ARG A 139 -4.64 -14.47 -9.60
C ARG A 139 -4.26 -15.24 -10.88
N GLU A 140 -4.53 -14.66 -12.04
CA GLU A 140 -4.16 -15.27 -13.32
C GLU A 140 -2.64 -15.40 -13.46
N ILE A 141 -1.87 -14.37 -13.12
CA ILE A 141 -0.40 -14.45 -13.07
C ILE A 141 0.07 -15.57 -12.13
N MET A 142 -0.49 -15.68 -10.93
CA MET A 142 -0.10 -16.73 -9.98
C MET A 142 -0.36 -18.12 -10.57
N ARG A 143 -1.53 -18.32 -11.18
CA ARG A 143 -1.90 -19.58 -11.80
C ARG A 143 -1.02 -19.92 -13.02
N GLU A 144 -0.87 -19.00 -13.96
CA GLU A 144 -0.26 -19.25 -15.26
C GLU A 144 1.27 -19.32 -15.21
N ARG A 145 1.90 -18.45 -14.40
CA ARG A 145 3.36 -18.37 -14.33
C ARG A 145 3.98 -19.18 -13.21
N PHE A 146 3.22 -19.43 -12.14
CA PHE A 146 3.76 -20.05 -10.93
C PHE A 146 3.03 -21.35 -10.53
N GLY A 147 1.96 -21.74 -11.24
CA GLY A 147 1.15 -22.92 -10.90
C GLY A 147 0.52 -22.82 -9.51
N ALA A 148 0.25 -21.62 -9.05
CA ALA A 148 -0.18 -21.36 -7.69
C ALA A 148 -1.62 -20.84 -7.63
N GLU A 149 -2.48 -21.49 -6.84
CA GLU A 149 -3.81 -21.01 -6.53
C GLU A 149 -3.76 -19.79 -5.61
N ALA A 150 -4.63 -18.82 -5.85
CA ALA A 150 -4.73 -17.61 -5.06
C ALA A 150 -6.19 -17.15 -4.87
N GLU A 151 -6.51 -16.75 -3.64
CA GLU A 151 -7.80 -16.14 -3.33
C GLU A 151 -7.77 -14.64 -3.63
N VAL A 152 -8.82 -14.11 -4.26
CA VAL A 152 -8.93 -12.68 -4.59
C VAL A 152 -9.59 -11.94 -3.42
N LEU A 153 -8.86 -11.01 -2.83
CA LEU A 153 -9.34 -10.06 -1.83
C LEU A 153 -9.12 -8.63 -2.33
N VAL A 154 -10.12 -8.07 -3.00
CA VAL A 154 -10.04 -6.69 -3.48
C VAL A 154 -9.90 -5.74 -2.31
N THR A 155 -8.91 -4.83 -2.38
CA THR A 155 -8.69 -3.84 -1.32
C THR A 155 -9.90 -2.89 -1.24
N PRO A 156 -10.62 -2.85 -0.13
CA PRO A 156 -11.81 -2.01 0.00
C PRO A 156 -11.44 -0.54 0.22
N VAL A 157 -12.35 0.33 -0.18
CA VAL A 157 -12.33 1.75 0.17
C VAL A 157 -13.18 1.96 1.43
N ASP A 158 -12.70 2.80 2.35
CA ASP A 158 -13.48 3.19 3.53
C ASP A 158 -14.53 4.24 3.14
N PRO A 159 -15.83 3.91 3.08
CA PRO A 159 -16.87 4.84 2.64
C PRO A 159 -17.12 5.97 3.63
N ALA A 160 -16.77 5.79 4.91
CA ALA A 160 -16.87 6.86 5.89
C ALA A 160 -15.84 7.98 5.65
N LEU A 161 -14.70 7.60 5.04
CA LEU A 161 -13.62 8.54 4.73
C LEU A 161 -13.73 9.08 3.29
N PHE A 162 -14.07 8.22 2.33
CA PHE A 162 -14.16 8.53 0.90
C PHE A 162 -15.61 8.53 0.41
N SER A 163 -16.48 9.23 1.11
CA SER A 163 -17.82 9.58 0.62
C SER A 163 -17.72 10.83 -0.27
N ARG A 164 -18.70 10.99 -1.15
CA ARG A 164 -18.86 12.23 -1.90
C ARG A 164 -19.10 13.38 -0.91
N VAL A 165 -18.28 14.41 -1.01
CA VAL A 165 -18.41 15.62 -0.22
C VAL A 165 -18.91 16.73 -1.14
N ASP A 166 -19.82 17.57 -0.67
CA ASP A 166 -20.21 18.76 -1.43
C ASP A 166 -18.98 19.66 -1.57
N ALA A 167 -18.51 19.76 -2.79
CA ALA A 167 -17.39 20.59 -3.19
C ALA A 167 -17.86 21.49 -4.36
N PRO A 168 -18.71 22.49 -4.08
CA PRO A 168 -19.23 23.34 -5.12
C PRO A 168 -18.08 24.02 -5.86
N THR A 169 -18.12 23.92 -7.19
CA THR A 169 -17.28 24.69 -8.08
C THR A 169 -18.15 25.79 -8.66
N GLU A 170 -17.89 27.02 -8.28
CA GLU A 170 -18.60 28.21 -8.80
C GLU A 170 -18.18 28.53 -10.24
N ASP A 171 -17.17 27.87 -10.74
CA ASP A 171 -16.59 28.07 -12.08
C ASP A 171 -17.02 26.95 -13.05
N LYS A 172 -16.93 27.22 -14.34
CA LYS A 172 -17.18 26.28 -15.43
C LYS A 172 -15.96 25.42 -15.79
N LEU A 173 -14.96 25.36 -14.92
CA LEU A 173 -13.73 24.63 -15.19
C LEU A 173 -13.90 23.12 -15.03
N VAL A 174 -13.37 22.35 -15.98
CA VAL A 174 -13.31 20.89 -15.92
C VAL A 174 -11.97 20.48 -15.30
N ARG A 175 -12.01 19.92 -14.10
CA ARG A 175 -10.80 19.50 -13.37
C ARG A 175 -10.50 18.03 -13.61
N VAL A 176 -9.27 17.78 -14.08
CA VAL A 176 -8.70 16.44 -14.22
C VAL A 176 -7.70 16.24 -13.09
N LEU A 177 -7.97 15.29 -12.21
CA LEU A 177 -7.10 14.96 -11.08
C LEU A 177 -6.09 13.89 -11.50
N MET A 178 -4.83 14.07 -11.15
CA MET A 178 -3.78 13.11 -11.42
C MET A 178 -2.84 12.93 -10.22
N LEU A 179 -2.54 11.68 -9.87
CA LEU A 179 -1.50 11.38 -8.89
C LEU A 179 -0.12 11.65 -9.49
N HIS A 180 0.66 12.52 -8.85
CA HIS A 180 2.09 12.70 -9.16
C HIS A 180 2.93 11.70 -8.40
N HIS A 181 3.79 10.97 -9.11
CA HIS A 181 4.74 10.03 -8.55
C HIS A 181 6.05 10.03 -9.35
N GLU A 182 7.18 9.83 -8.66
CA GLU A 182 8.51 9.84 -9.29
C GLU A 182 8.78 8.56 -10.14
N TYR A 183 8.02 7.48 -9.93
CA TYR A 183 8.20 6.25 -10.70
C TYR A 183 7.60 6.37 -12.09
N ALA A 184 8.42 6.17 -13.13
CA ALA A 184 8.02 6.27 -14.54
C ALA A 184 6.81 5.40 -14.88
N TRP A 185 6.73 4.19 -14.32
CA TRP A 185 5.62 3.25 -14.54
C TRP A 185 4.26 3.70 -13.96
N LYS A 186 4.23 4.83 -13.25
CA LYS A 186 2.98 5.49 -12.82
C LYS A 186 2.37 6.36 -13.92
N GLY A 187 3.00 6.47 -15.09
CA GLY A 187 2.43 7.12 -16.26
C GLY A 187 2.27 8.64 -16.15
N VAL A 188 3.01 9.30 -15.25
CA VAL A 188 2.87 10.76 -15.07
C VAL A 188 3.19 11.51 -16.37
N ALA A 189 4.21 11.10 -17.12
CA ALA A 189 4.58 11.74 -18.39
C ALA A 189 3.46 11.59 -19.42
N ASP A 190 2.91 10.39 -19.55
CA ASP A 190 1.82 10.10 -20.50
C ASP A 190 0.55 10.90 -20.14
N GLY A 191 0.25 11.00 -18.83
CA GLY A 191 -0.87 11.80 -18.34
C GLY A 191 -0.71 13.30 -18.62
N LEU A 192 0.49 13.85 -18.42
CA LEU A 192 0.79 15.26 -18.74
C LEU A 192 0.63 15.54 -20.24
N GLU A 193 1.13 14.65 -21.08
CA GLU A 193 0.99 14.77 -22.54
C GLU A 193 -0.49 14.69 -22.97
N ALA A 194 -1.22 13.70 -22.46
CA ALA A 194 -2.64 13.52 -22.78
C ALA A 194 -3.47 14.76 -22.41
N VAL A 195 -3.30 15.27 -21.19
CA VAL A 195 -4.03 16.47 -20.75
C VAL A 195 -3.57 17.71 -21.51
N GLY A 196 -2.28 17.83 -21.85
CA GLY A 196 -1.77 18.92 -22.69
C GLY A 196 -2.46 18.97 -24.05
N ARG A 197 -2.66 17.83 -24.71
CA ARG A 197 -3.41 17.74 -25.98
C ARG A 197 -4.88 18.13 -25.83
N VAL A 198 -5.52 17.75 -24.71
CA VAL A 198 -6.89 18.13 -24.42
C VAL A 198 -7.01 19.64 -24.17
N LYS A 199 -6.14 20.21 -23.35
CA LYS A 199 -6.14 21.66 -23.05
C LYS A 199 -5.96 22.54 -24.29
N ALA A 200 -5.26 22.08 -25.30
CA ALA A 200 -5.11 22.80 -26.57
C ALA A 200 -6.45 23.01 -27.30
N ARG A 201 -7.45 22.17 -27.05
CA ARG A 201 -8.81 22.24 -27.66
C ARG A 201 -9.87 22.68 -26.66
N HIS A 202 -9.59 22.53 -25.37
CA HIS A 202 -10.52 22.76 -24.28
C HIS A 202 -9.83 23.62 -23.20
N PRO A 203 -9.81 24.95 -23.39
CA PRO A 203 -9.11 25.88 -22.49
C PRO A 203 -9.73 25.95 -21.08
N GLU A 204 -10.95 25.45 -20.89
CA GLU A 204 -11.61 25.30 -19.60
C GLU A 204 -11.04 24.15 -18.74
N VAL A 205 -10.25 23.24 -19.33
CA VAL A 205 -9.66 22.10 -18.59
C VAL A 205 -8.51 22.57 -17.70
N ARG A 206 -8.51 22.08 -16.46
CA ARG A 206 -7.44 22.30 -15.48
C ARG A 206 -6.88 20.97 -15.00
N LEU A 207 -5.57 20.86 -15.00
CA LEU A 207 -4.86 19.71 -14.47
C LEU A 207 -4.51 19.93 -13.00
N VAL A 208 -5.10 19.14 -12.14
CA VAL A 208 -4.90 19.17 -10.69
C VAL A 208 -4.02 17.99 -10.29
N GLY A 209 -2.82 18.28 -9.82
CA GLY A 209 -1.88 17.27 -9.32
C GLY A 209 -1.98 17.11 -7.81
N PHE A 210 -1.75 15.90 -7.32
CA PHE A 210 -1.50 15.66 -5.91
C PHE A 210 -0.42 14.59 -5.72
N GLY A 211 0.30 14.66 -4.62
CA GLY A 211 1.38 13.71 -4.34
C GLY A 211 2.03 13.95 -2.99
N VAL A 212 2.97 13.09 -2.62
CA VAL A 212 3.73 13.23 -1.35
C VAL A 212 4.65 14.45 -1.38
N ARG A 213 5.17 14.78 -2.57
CA ARG A 213 6.06 15.92 -2.81
C ARG A 213 5.69 16.63 -4.10
N ARG A 214 5.87 17.94 -4.10
CA ARG A 214 5.76 18.74 -5.33
C ARG A 214 6.92 18.41 -6.27
N PRO A 215 6.67 18.26 -7.59
CA PRO A 215 7.74 17.98 -8.56
C PRO A 215 8.77 19.10 -8.63
N ARG A 216 10.04 18.70 -8.77
CA ARG A 216 11.16 19.59 -8.99
C ARG A 216 12.03 19.03 -10.14
N PRO A 217 12.16 19.73 -11.29
CA PRO A 217 11.57 21.04 -11.63
C PRO A 217 10.04 21.01 -11.68
N PRO A 218 9.38 22.19 -11.63
CA PRO A 218 7.92 22.28 -11.73
C PRO A 218 7.39 21.63 -13.02
N LEU A 219 6.27 20.90 -12.91
CA LEU A 219 5.54 20.34 -14.04
C LEU A 219 4.26 21.15 -14.31
N PRO A 220 3.62 21.03 -15.48
CA PRO A 220 2.53 21.90 -15.93
C PRO A 220 1.18 21.56 -15.27
N TYR A 221 1.16 21.44 -13.95
CA TYR A 221 -0.07 21.39 -13.16
C TYR A 221 -0.61 22.82 -12.98
N ASP A 222 -1.92 22.99 -13.17
CA ASP A 222 -2.58 24.26 -12.88
C ASP A 222 -2.73 24.46 -11.35
N GLU A 223 -3.02 23.36 -10.64
CA GLU A 223 -3.05 23.30 -9.18
C GLU A 223 -2.24 22.08 -8.71
N PHE A 224 -1.56 22.19 -7.57
CA PHE A 224 -0.86 21.05 -6.98
C PHE A 224 -1.01 21.00 -5.47
N TYR A 225 -1.44 19.84 -4.98
CA TYR A 225 -1.64 19.57 -3.57
C TYR A 225 -0.59 18.61 -3.04
N GLU A 226 0.26 19.10 -2.15
CA GLU A 226 1.35 18.32 -1.55
C GLU A 226 0.91 17.71 -0.22
N ASN A 227 1.16 16.41 -0.05
CA ASN A 227 0.99 15.66 1.20
C ASN A 227 -0.35 15.90 1.93
N LEU A 228 -1.45 15.85 1.19
CA LEU A 228 -2.78 16.07 1.76
C LEU A 228 -3.16 15.02 2.82
N PRO A 229 -3.76 15.44 3.94
CA PRO A 229 -4.43 14.50 4.83
C PRO A 229 -5.63 13.85 4.12
N GLN A 230 -6.00 12.65 4.56
CA GLN A 230 -7.01 11.82 3.87
C GLN A 230 -8.37 12.49 3.70
N THR A 231 -8.81 13.24 4.71
CA THR A 231 -10.07 13.98 4.67
C THR A 231 -10.07 15.04 3.57
N ARG A 232 -8.94 15.72 3.39
CA ARG A 232 -8.75 16.70 2.30
C ARG A 232 -8.62 16.01 0.94
N LEU A 233 -8.09 14.79 0.89
CA LEU A 233 -8.00 14.01 -0.34
C LEU A 233 -9.41 13.58 -0.80
N ALA A 234 -10.31 13.20 0.09
CA ALA A 234 -11.71 12.90 -0.24
C ALA A 234 -12.42 14.12 -0.86
N TRP A 235 -12.21 15.31 -0.29
CA TRP A 235 -12.68 16.57 -0.86
C TRP A 235 -12.12 16.81 -2.27
N LEU A 236 -10.82 16.57 -2.47
CA LEU A 236 -10.17 16.76 -3.77
C LEU A 236 -10.76 15.84 -4.85
N TYR A 237 -11.01 14.56 -4.52
CA TYR A 237 -11.70 13.62 -5.40
C TYR A 237 -13.13 14.10 -5.74
N SER A 238 -13.84 14.67 -4.78
CA SER A 238 -15.19 15.19 -5.01
C SER A 238 -15.23 16.45 -5.91
N ARG A 239 -14.16 17.26 -5.84
CA ARG A 239 -13.99 18.47 -6.64
C ARG A 239 -13.58 18.21 -8.09
N CYS A 240 -12.94 17.06 -8.35
CA CYS A 240 -12.41 16.71 -9.66
C CYS A 240 -13.19 15.54 -10.25
N PRO A 241 -14.11 15.79 -11.21
CA PRO A 241 -14.96 14.73 -11.76
C PRO A 241 -14.22 13.70 -12.61
N ILE A 242 -13.01 14.00 -13.04
CA ILE A 242 -12.17 13.12 -13.85
C ILE A 242 -10.90 12.80 -13.08
N TYR A 243 -10.59 11.50 -12.99
CA TYR A 243 -9.32 11.01 -12.44
C TYR A 243 -8.55 10.26 -13.53
N LEU A 244 -7.25 10.58 -13.69
CA LEU A 244 -6.35 9.99 -14.67
C LEU A 244 -5.27 9.15 -13.97
#